data_66df96ae4185dbfc93cfc3f5687cc7f1
#
_entry.id   66df96ae4185dbfc93cfc3f5687cc7f1
#
_cell.length_a   1.000
_cell.length_b   1.000
_cell.length_c   1.000
_cell.angle_alpha   90.00
_cell.angle_beta   90.00
_cell.angle_gamma   90.00
#
_symmetry.space_group_name_H-M   'P 1'
#
loop_
_entity.id
_entity.type
_entity.pdbx_description
1 polymer ?
#
loop_
_entity_poly.entity_id
_entity_poly.type
_entity_poly.pdbx_seq_one_letter_code
_entity_poly.pdbx_strand_id
1 'polypeptide(L)'
;MKMKRLNFLHYMINMEKDNMLYKFLIAQWKNPCKNDWTITVRKDLTDFGFDTDLCTLERFSKSKFKSIIKMKAREFELSRLLQIKLTKSKLRNLEYSELKLQNYLLLENMNVSQALSIFRFRVRMVPVSDNFRSGNITLICPLCNTHPDTQEGTFICPQIRNLINVRGEYNELFLSDCNYSRGLVETAHNINLYREEYRKRT
;
A
#
# COMPACT_ATOMS: atom_id res chain seq x y z
N MET A 1 -7.09 1.51 13.45
CA MET A 1 -7.26 1.42 14.91
C MET A 1 -6.76 2.68 15.64
N LYS A 2 -5.57 3.23 15.35
CA LYS A 2 -5.01 4.47 15.94
C LYS A 2 -6.00 5.66 15.95
N MET A 3 -6.58 6.00 14.80
CA MET A 3 -7.54 7.12 14.69
C MET A 3 -8.75 7.00 15.65
N LYS A 4 -9.26 5.78 15.88
CA LYS A 4 -10.38 5.58 16.81
C LYS A 4 -9.97 5.89 18.25
N ARG A 5 -8.75 5.48 18.67
CA ARG A 5 -8.21 5.77 20.00
C ARG A 5 -8.01 7.27 20.22
N LEU A 6 -7.46 8.00 19.23
CA LEU A 6 -7.26 9.43 19.33
C LEU A 6 -8.59 10.21 19.37
N ASN A 7 -9.59 9.80 18.59
CA ASN A 7 -10.92 10.40 18.66
C ASN A 7 -11.57 10.16 20.02
N PHE A 8 -11.36 8.98 20.62
CA PHE A 8 -11.87 8.68 21.96
C PHE A 8 -11.12 9.50 23.04
N LEU A 9 -9.79 9.64 22.91
CA LEU A 9 -9.03 10.53 23.79
C LEU A 9 -9.59 11.96 23.75
N HIS A 10 -9.77 12.52 22.54
CA HIS A 10 -10.31 13.87 22.39
C HIS A 10 -11.72 14.01 22.97
N TYR A 11 -12.56 12.97 22.86
CA TYR A 11 -13.87 12.94 23.50
C TYR A 11 -13.73 13.01 25.02
N MET A 12 -12.84 12.21 25.62
CA MET A 12 -12.62 12.21 27.08
C MET A 12 -12.06 13.53 27.60
N ILE A 13 -11.14 14.18 26.89
CA ILE A 13 -10.55 15.47 27.29
C ILE A 13 -11.62 16.56 27.34
N ASN A 14 -12.60 16.52 26.45
CA ASN A 14 -13.66 17.53 26.36
C ASN A 14 -14.90 17.21 27.22
N MET A 15 -14.82 16.20 28.10
CA MET A 15 -15.85 15.97 29.10
C MET A 15 -15.78 16.99 30.23
N GLU A 16 -16.88 17.13 30.96
CA GLU A 16 -16.90 17.89 32.20
C GLU A 16 -15.82 17.37 33.17
N LYS A 17 -15.14 18.30 33.86
CA LYS A 17 -14.03 17.96 34.76
C LYS A 17 -14.45 17.09 35.94
N ASP A 18 -15.73 17.10 36.30
CA ASP A 18 -16.33 16.26 37.34
C ASP A 18 -16.66 14.84 36.85
N ASN A 19 -16.65 14.61 35.56
CA ASN A 19 -16.93 13.31 35.01
C ASN A 19 -15.87 12.26 35.42
N MET A 20 -16.32 11.08 35.81
CA MET A 20 -15.48 9.98 36.29
C MET A 20 -14.42 9.58 35.24
N LEU A 21 -14.81 9.51 33.95
CA LEU A 21 -13.87 9.15 32.87
C LEU A 21 -12.81 10.22 32.66
N TYR A 22 -13.15 11.52 32.83
CA TYR A 22 -12.14 12.58 32.77
C TYR A 22 -11.13 12.45 33.91
N LYS A 23 -11.63 12.28 35.17
CA LYS A 23 -10.78 12.09 36.35
C LYS A 23 -9.87 10.87 36.22
N PHE A 24 -10.39 9.78 35.69
CA PHE A 24 -9.65 8.55 35.42
C PHE A 24 -8.55 8.79 34.34
N LEU A 25 -8.89 9.47 33.23
CA LEU A 25 -7.92 9.83 32.20
C LEU A 25 -6.76 10.65 32.80
N ILE A 26 -7.07 11.70 33.58
CA ILE A 26 -6.02 12.57 34.19
C ILE A 26 -5.13 11.78 35.15
N ALA A 27 -5.72 10.89 35.96
CA ALA A 27 -4.94 10.05 36.88
C ALA A 27 -3.97 9.12 36.13
N GLN A 28 -4.46 8.40 35.11
CA GLN A 28 -3.62 7.54 34.29
C GLN A 28 -2.63 8.33 33.42
N TRP A 29 -3.01 9.52 32.97
CA TRP A 29 -2.08 10.36 32.20
C TRP A 29 -0.89 10.83 33.02
N LYS A 30 -1.09 11.12 34.30
CA LYS A 30 -0.02 11.51 35.23
C LYS A 30 0.87 10.34 35.63
N ASN A 31 0.26 9.19 35.89
CA ASN A 31 0.95 7.99 36.41
C ASN A 31 0.61 6.74 35.57
N PRO A 32 1.18 6.62 34.36
CA PRO A 32 0.86 5.50 33.46
C PRO A 32 1.46 4.18 33.97
N CYS A 33 0.64 3.13 34.03
CA CYS A 33 1.09 1.75 34.30
C CYS A 33 1.61 1.08 33.01
N LYS A 34 2.51 0.08 33.14
CA LYS A 34 3.22 -0.55 32.00
C LYS A 34 2.35 -1.00 30.82
N ASN A 35 1.13 -1.43 31.00
CA ASN A 35 0.24 -1.91 29.94
C ASN A 35 -0.98 -0.99 29.74
N ASP A 36 -0.83 0.28 30.08
CA ASP A 36 -1.93 1.21 30.09
C ASP A 36 -2.29 1.65 28.66
N TRP A 37 -3.60 1.85 28.43
CA TRP A 37 -4.14 2.43 27.23
C TRP A 37 -3.52 3.80 26.92
N THR A 38 -3.24 4.61 27.94
CA THR A 38 -2.61 5.93 27.81
C THR A 38 -1.23 5.90 27.18
N ILE A 39 -0.42 4.86 27.46
CA ILE A 39 0.90 4.67 26.82
C ILE A 39 0.72 4.46 25.32
N THR A 40 -0.24 3.61 24.94
CA THR A 40 -0.53 3.34 23.52
C THR A 40 -1.02 4.60 22.81
N VAL A 41 -1.86 5.40 23.47
CA VAL A 41 -2.38 6.66 22.92
C VAL A 41 -1.29 7.73 22.81
N ARG A 42 -0.39 7.85 23.78
CA ARG A 42 0.77 8.74 23.67
C ARG A 42 1.65 8.38 22.48
N LYS A 43 1.90 7.08 22.29
CA LYS A 43 2.63 6.62 21.11
C LYS A 43 1.89 6.98 19.82
N ASP A 44 0.56 6.81 19.76
CA ASP A 44 -0.23 7.18 18.58
C ASP A 44 -0.18 8.70 18.32
N LEU A 45 -0.19 9.54 19.37
CA LEU A 45 0.01 10.99 19.25
C LEU A 45 1.38 11.31 18.66
N THR A 46 2.44 10.74 19.22
CA THR A 46 3.81 10.93 18.74
C THR A 46 3.96 10.45 17.29
N ASP A 47 3.43 9.28 16.94
CA ASP A 47 3.47 8.73 15.59
C ASP A 47 2.80 9.66 14.56
N PHE A 48 1.79 10.43 15.00
CA PHE A 48 1.09 11.40 14.16
C PHE A 48 1.63 12.84 14.31
N GLY A 49 2.71 13.03 15.04
CA GLY A 49 3.33 14.33 15.24
C GLY A 49 2.49 15.31 16.05
N PHE A 50 1.67 14.81 16.99
CA PHE A 50 0.99 15.63 17.98
C PHE A 50 1.85 15.75 19.24
N ASP A 51 1.68 16.89 19.92
CA ASP A 51 2.12 17.01 21.31
C ASP A 51 1.33 16.05 22.20
N THR A 52 1.98 15.54 23.23
CA THR A 52 1.34 14.70 24.24
C THR A 52 0.71 15.51 25.37
N ASP A 53 0.75 16.84 25.33
CA ASP A 53 0.06 17.70 26.27
C ASP A 53 -1.46 17.73 25.98
N LEU A 54 -2.26 17.32 26.97
CA LEU A 54 -3.71 17.31 26.87
C LEU A 54 -4.32 18.71 26.68
N CYS A 55 -3.70 19.74 27.27
CA CYS A 55 -4.15 21.12 27.15
C CYS A 55 -4.08 21.62 25.70
N THR A 56 -3.07 21.17 24.95
CA THR A 56 -2.94 21.50 23.53
C THR A 56 -4.04 20.84 22.69
N LEU A 57 -4.42 19.60 23.04
CA LEU A 57 -5.46 18.85 22.34
C LEU A 57 -6.88 19.36 22.65
N GLU A 58 -7.13 19.84 23.88
CA GLU A 58 -8.41 20.43 24.29
C GLU A 58 -8.80 21.65 23.46
N ARG A 59 -7.83 22.41 22.93
CA ARG A 59 -8.06 23.62 22.12
C ARG A 59 -8.71 23.35 20.76
N PHE A 60 -8.73 22.12 20.31
CA PHE A 60 -9.32 21.77 19.00
C PHE A 60 -10.81 21.48 19.13
N SER A 61 -11.62 22.06 18.23
CA SER A 61 -13.00 21.59 18.07
C SER A 61 -13.01 20.14 17.53
N LYS A 62 -14.05 19.38 17.83
CA LYS A 62 -14.20 17.98 17.41
C LYS A 62 -14.01 17.76 15.91
N SER A 63 -14.58 18.65 15.08
CA SER A 63 -14.46 18.59 13.63
C SER A 63 -13.03 18.87 13.16
N LYS A 64 -12.39 19.91 13.71
CA LYS A 64 -11.01 20.28 13.41
C LYS A 64 -10.04 19.18 13.81
N PHE A 65 -10.17 18.63 15.02
CA PHE A 65 -9.35 17.52 15.49
C PHE A 65 -9.45 16.30 14.57
N LYS A 66 -10.69 15.90 14.21
CA LYS A 66 -10.92 14.77 13.29
C LYS A 66 -10.33 14.99 11.91
N SER A 67 -10.36 16.22 11.38
CA SER A 67 -9.74 16.57 10.10
C SER A 67 -8.21 16.45 10.17
N ILE A 68 -7.60 17.01 11.22
CA ILE A 68 -6.15 16.98 11.43
C ILE A 68 -5.67 15.53 11.60
N ILE A 69 -6.35 14.71 12.39
CA ILE A 69 -6.01 13.28 12.54
C ILE A 69 -6.04 12.56 11.19
N LYS A 70 -7.05 12.83 10.35
CA LYS A 70 -7.13 12.23 9.02
C LYS A 70 -5.93 12.58 8.15
N MET A 71 -5.54 13.86 8.15
CA MET A 71 -4.37 14.34 7.41
C MET A 71 -3.09 13.68 7.92
N LYS A 72 -2.86 13.72 9.24
CA LYS A 72 -1.68 13.13 9.87
C LYS A 72 -1.58 11.62 9.70
N ALA A 73 -2.72 10.91 9.72
CA ALA A 73 -2.76 9.47 9.44
C ALA A 73 -2.33 9.15 8.00
N ARG A 74 -2.73 9.99 7.02
CA ARG A 74 -2.29 9.85 5.63
C ARG A 74 -0.78 10.08 5.48
N GLU A 75 -0.27 11.15 6.08
CA GLU A 75 1.18 11.46 6.09
C GLU A 75 1.99 10.31 6.69
N PHE A 76 1.56 9.79 7.84
CA PHE A 76 2.20 8.67 8.53
C PHE A 76 2.21 7.40 7.67
N GLU A 77 1.07 7.01 7.08
CA GLU A 77 0.98 5.82 6.23
C GLU A 77 1.79 5.99 4.94
N LEU A 78 1.81 7.19 4.34
CA LEU A 78 2.63 7.47 3.17
C LEU A 78 4.12 7.33 3.50
N SER A 79 4.59 7.93 4.59
CA SER A 79 5.98 7.80 5.04
C SER A 79 6.35 6.35 5.31
N ARG A 80 5.46 5.57 5.93
CA ARG A 80 5.65 4.14 6.17
C ARG A 80 5.75 3.34 4.87
N LEU A 81 4.90 3.63 3.90
CA LEU A 81 4.94 2.97 2.58
C LEU A 81 6.21 3.30 1.82
N LEU A 82 6.69 4.55 1.86
CA LEU A 82 7.96 4.95 1.26
C LEU A 82 9.14 4.18 1.89
N GLN A 83 9.15 4.03 3.21
CA GLN A 83 10.17 3.24 3.90
C GLN A 83 10.11 1.74 3.52
N ILE A 84 8.90 1.17 3.45
CA ILE A 84 8.72 -0.21 3.01
C ILE A 84 9.19 -0.37 1.56
N LYS A 85 8.91 0.59 0.68
CA LYS A 85 9.37 0.59 -0.71
C LYS A 85 10.90 0.50 -0.80
N LEU A 86 11.62 1.27 0.02
CA LEU A 86 13.10 1.24 0.06
C LEU A 86 13.65 -0.12 0.51
N THR A 87 12.96 -0.81 1.42
CA THR A 87 13.41 -2.08 1.99
C THR A 87 12.92 -3.32 1.25
N LYS A 88 11.83 -3.21 0.47
CA LYS A 88 11.21 -4.35 -0.22
C LYS A 88 11.41 -4.27 -1.73
N SER A 89 12.29 -5.11 -2.26
CA SER A 89 12.61 -5.16 -3.70
C SER A 89 11.38 -5.31 -4.59
N LYS A 90 10.34 -6.03 -4.14
CA LYS A 90 9.07 -6.22 -4.87
C LYS A 90 8.25 -4.95 -5.06
N LEU A 91 8.48 -3.92 -4.25
CA LEU A 91 7.73 -2.66 -4.28
C LEU A 91 8.52 -1.50 -4.88
N ARG A 92 9.78 -1.73 -5.29
CA ARG A 92 10.70 -0.68 -5.75
C ARG A 92 10.19 0.14 -6.95
N ASN A 93 9.43 -0.50 -7.84
CA ASN A 93 8.93 0.15 -9.06
C ASN A 93 7.58 0.87 -8.85
N LEU A 94 6.96 0.76 -7.67
CA LEU A 94 5.70 1.44 -7.42
C LEU A 94 5.94 2.92 -7.14
N GLU A 95 5.25 3.77 -7.87
CA GLU A 95 5.19 5.19 -7.61
C GLU A 95 3.98 5.48 -6.71
N TYR A 96 4.25 6.09 -5.55
CA TYR A 96 3.24 6.56 -4.63
C TYR A 96 3.39 8.07 -4.46
N SER A 97 2.51 8.83 -5.08
CA SER A 97 2.38 10.25 -4.80
C SER A 97 1.33 10.51 -3.71
N GLU A 98 0.32 9.66 -3.65
CA GLU A 98 -0.80 9.78 -2.71
C GLU A 98 -1.37 8.42 -2.31
N LEU A 99 -1.98 8.36 -1.12
CA LEU A 99 -2.80 7.23 -0.68
C LEU A 99 -4.21 7.36 -1.27
N LYS A 100 -4.37 6.91 -2.51
CA LYS A 100 -5.65 6.90 -3.22
C LYS A 100 -5.96 5.51 -3.78
N LEU A 101 -7.22 5.30 -4.12
CA LEU A 101 -7.64 4.12 -4.84
C LEU A 101 -6.93 4.08 -6.20
N GLN A 102 -6.38 2.94 -6.56
CA GLN A 102 -5.63 2.79 -7.81
C GLN A 102 -6.58 2.85 -9.01
N ASN A 103 -6.20 3.59 -10.05
CA ASN A 103 -7.05 3.84 -11.22
C ASN A 103 -7.51 2.56 -11.92
N TYR A 104 -6.66 1.52 -11.97
CA TYR A 104 -7.08 0.25 -12.59
C TYR A 104 -8.25 -0.45 -11.86
N LEU A 105 -8.46 -0.15 -10.56
CA LEU A 105 -9.62 -0.67 -9.82
C LEU A 105 -10.92 0.09 -10.11
N LEU A 106 -10.83 1.23 -10.81
CA LEU A 106 -11.95 2.08 -11.19
C LEU A 106 -12.41 1.86 -12.64
N LEU A 107 -11.70 1.01 -13.39
CA LEU A 107 -12.04 0.74 -14.77
C LEU A 107 -13.37 -0.02 -14.86
N GLU A 108 -14.27 0.52 -15.67
CA GLU A 108 -15.54 -0.15 -15.96
C GLU A 108 -15.31 -1.54 -16.58
N ASN A 109 -16.07 -2.51 -16.13
CA ASN A 109 -16.03 -3.90 -16.60
C ASN A 109 -14.70 -4.64 -16.32
N MET A 110 -13.84 -4.17 -15.42
CA MET A 110 -12.69 -4.93 -14.99
C MET A 110 -13.12 -6.04 -14.02
N ASN A 111 -12.77 -7.28 -14.33
CA ASN A 111 -13.00 -8.39 -13.41
C ASN A 111 -11.86 -8.53 -12.39
N VAL A 112 -12.14 -9.27 -11.31
CA VAL A 112 -11.17 -9.45 -10.19
C VAL A 112 -9.86 -10.11 -10.67
N SER A 113 -9.93 -11.05 -11.62
CA SER A 113 -8.75 -11.74 -12.15
C SER A 113 -7.83 -10.79 -12.92
N GLN A 114 -8.40 -9.88 -13.69
CA GLN A 114 -7.65 -8.84 -14.40
C GLN A 114 -6.98 -7.86 -13.42
N ALA A 115 -7.74 -7.38 -12.42
CA ALA A 115 -7.21 -6.52 -11.37
C ALA A 115 -6.06 -7.19 -10.59
N LEU A 116 -6.21 -8.47 -10.27
CA LEU A 116 -5.17 -9.26 -9.62
C LEU A 116 -3.92 -9.40 -10.50
N SER A 117 -4.09 -9.57 -11.80
CA SER A 117 -2.95 -9.66 -12.73
C SER A 117 -2.13 -8.37 -12.77
N ILE A 118 -2.78 -7.20 -12.86
CA ILE A 118 -2.10 -5.90 -12.77
C ILE A 118 -1.40 -5.77 -11.42
N PHE A 119 -2.08 -6.10 -10.32
CA PHE A 119 -1.48 -6.07 -8.99
C PHE A 119 -0.22 -6.92 -8.93
N ARG A 120 -0.25 -8.15 -9.45
CA ARG A 120 0.92 -9.06 -9.47
C ARG A 120 2.12 -8.48 -10.22
N PHE A 121 1.89 -7.82 -11.36
CA PHE A 121 2.96 -7.10 -12.06
C PHE A 121 3.54 -5.99 -11.20
N ARG A 122 2.69 -5.16 -10.61
CA ARG A 122 3.11 -4.02 -9.77
C ARG A 122 3.93 -4.43 -8.55
N VAL A 123 3.58 -5.55 -7.91
CA VAL A 123 4.30 -6.07 -6.73
C VAL A 123 5.32 -7.16 -7.05
N ARG A 124 5.67 -7.33 -8.32
CA ARG A 124 6.65 -8.32 -8.79
C ARG A 124 6.33 -9.75 -8.33
N MET A 125 5.12 -10.18 -8.56
CA MET A 125 4.63 -11.53 -8.25
C MET A 125 4.21 -12.35 -9.47
N VAL A 126 4.47 -11.85 -10.68
CA VAL A 126 4.34 -12.65 -11.91
C VAL A 126 5.35 -13.81 -11.85
N PRO A 127 4.98 -15.02 -12.29
CA PRO A 127 5.85 -16.20 -12.21
C PRO A 127 6.98 -16.14 -13.27
N VAL A 128 7.94 -15.28 -13.03
CA VAL A 128 9.22 -15.15 -13.75
C VAL A 128 10.38 -15.38 -12.78
N SER A 129 11.50 -15.90 -13.25
CA SER A 129 12.64 -16.27 -12.39
C SER A 129 13.18 -15.09 -11.58
N ASP A 130 13.25 -13.90 -12.17
CA ASP A 130 13.74 -12.68 -11.50
C ASP A 130 12.93 -12.29 -10.25
N ASN A 131 11.65 -12.66 -10.19
CA ASN A 131 10.79 -12.30 -9.06
C ASN A 131 10.97 -13.19 -7.81
N PHE A 132 11.53 -14.39 -7.98
CA PHE A 132 11.52 -15.42 -6.91
C PHE A 132 12.91 -15.91 -6.51
N ARG A 133 13.97 -15.37 -7.09
CA ARG A 133 15.34 -15.73 -6.74
C ARG A 133 16.01 -14.74 -5.79
N SER A 134 16.79 -15.30 -4.89
CA SER A 134 17.81 -14.58 -4.13
C SER A 134 19.14 -14.64 -4.91
N GLY A 135 19.57 -13.52 -5.50
CA GLY A 135 20.85 -13.41 -6.19
C GLY A 135 20.76 -12.59 -7.49
N ASN A 136 21.91 -12.17 -8.00
CA ASN A 136 22.03 -11.31 -9.18
C ASN A 136 22.02 -12.07 -10.52
N ILE A 137 21.69 -13.37 -10.53
CA ILE A 137 21.71 -14.16 -11.76
C ILE A 137 20.34 -14.06 -12.42
N THR A 138 20.24 -13.29 -13.48
CA THR A 138 19.05 -13.25 -14.33
C THR A 138 19.07 -14.48 -15.25
N LEU A 139 18.07 -15.35 -15.10
CA LEU A 139 17.91 -16.48 -16.02
C LEU A 139 17.37 -16.04 -17.35
N ILE A 140 17.68 -16.83 -18.37
CA ILE A 140 17.09 -16.69 -19.69
C ILE A 140 15.64 -17.21 -19.67
N CYS A 141 14.75 -16.53 -20.36
CA CYS A 141 13.35 -16.90 -20.50
C CYS A 141 13.22 -18.33 -21.06
N PRO A 142 12.58 -19.26 -20.36
CA PRO A 142 12.47 -20.65 -20.81
C PRO A 142 11.56 -20.84 -22.04
N LEU A 143 10.82 -19.80 -22.44
CA LEU A 143 9.93 -19.84 -23.60
C LEU A 143 10.66 -19.51 -24.90
N CYS A 144 11.50 -18.50 -24.90
CA CYS A 144 12.18 -18.03 -26.11
C CYS A 144 13.70 -18.29 -26.12
N ASN A 145 14.29 -18.58 -24.98
CA ASN A 145 15.74 -18.79 -24.80
C ASN A 145 16.63 -17.61 -25.27
N THR A 146 16.06 -16.40 -25.42
CA THR A 146 16.77 -15.24 -25.95
C THR A 146 16.79 -14.05 -25.00
N HIS A 147 15.73 -13.82 -24.28
CA HIS A 147 15.58 -12.69 -23.37
C HIS A 147 15.70 -13.08 -21.90
N PRO A 148 16.08 -12.15 -21.02
CA PRO A 148 16.04 -12.39 -19.58
C PRO A 148 14.63 -12.77 -19.11
N ASP A 149 14.53 -13.70 -18.15
CA ASP A 149 13.24 -14.11 -17.54
C ASP A 149 12.78 -13.12 -16.48
N THR A 150 12.47 -11.90 -16.93
CA THR A 150 11.98 -10.77 -16.14
C THR A 150 10.54 -10.44 -16.51
N GLN A 151 9.87 -9.64 -15.67
CA GLN A 151 8.52 -9.16 -16.00
C GLN A 151 8.51 -8.30 -17.28
N GLU A 152 9.51 -7.44 -17.45
CA GLU A 152 9.68 -6.64 -18.66
C GLU A 152 9.93 -7.54 -19.88
N GLY A 153 10.79 -8.55 -19.72
CA GLY A 153 11.07 -9.56 -20.73
C GLY A 153 9.81 -10.28 -21.22
N THR A 154 8.77 -10.43 -20.39
CA THR A 154 7.51 -11.06 -20.84
C THR A 154 6.74 -10.22 -21.87
N PHE A 155 6.85 -8.90 -21.84
CA PHE A 155 6.20 -8.00 -22.82
C PHE A 155 6.89 -8.00 -24.18
N ILE A 156 8.18 -8.31 -24.23
CA ILE A 156 8.98 -8.34 -25.46
C ILE A 156 9.23 -9.75 -25.98
N CYS A 157 8.90 -10.78 -25.20
CA CYS A 157 9.14 -12.18 -25.55
C CYS A 157 8.42 -12.57 -26.86
N PRO A 158 9.13 -13.02 -27.93
CA PRO A 158 8.51 -13.39 -29.19
C PRO A 158 7.46 -14.49 -29.07
N GLN A 159 7.72 -15.48 -28.23
CA GLN A 159 6.75 -16.58 -28.02
C GLN A 159 5.45 -16.09 -27.40
N ILE A 160 5.52 -15.19 -26.42
CA ILE A 160 4.35 -14.59 -25.81
C ILE A 160 3.62 -13.69 -26.83
N ARG A 161 4.34 -12.87 -27.59
CA ARG A 161 3.78 -11.99 -28.62
C ARG A 161 3.07 -12.77 -29.75
N ASN A 162 3.55 -13.94 -30.08
CA ASN A 162 2.89 -14.81 -31.07
C ASN A 162 1.59 -15.42 -30.56
N LEU A 163 1.46 -15.61 -29.24
CA LEU A 163 0.29 -16.24 -28.62
C LEU A 163 -0.76 -15.24 -28.21
N ILE A 164 -0.35 -14.02 -27.84
CA ILE A 164 -1.25 -12.97 -27.37
C ILE A 164 -0.94 -11.67 -28.09
N ASN A 165 -1.97 -10.89 -28.38
CA ASN A 165 -1.83 -9.56 -28.95
C ASN A 165 -1.40 -8.58 -27.84
N VAL A 166 -0.08 -8.38 -27.69
CA VAL A 166 0.50 -7.48 -26.67
C VAL A 166 0.18 -6.03 -27.02
N ARG A 167 -0.55 -5.35 -26.13
CA ARG A 167 -0.91 -3.93 -26.26
C ARG A 167 -0.45 -3.16 -25.03
N GLY A 168 0.07 -1.95 -25.26
CA GLY A 168 0.65 -1.09 -24.22
C GLY A 168 2.08 -1.51 -23.82
N GLU A 169 2.68 -0.71 -22.97
CA GLU A 169 4.07 -0.89 -22.52
C GLU A 169 4.14 -1.34 -21.06
N TYR A 170 5.18 -2.10 -20.73
CA TYR A 170 5.41 -2.59 -19.38
C TYR A 170 5.44 -1.47 -18.32
N ASN A 171 6.09 -0.36 -18.64
CA ASN A 171 6.24 0.77 -17.70
C ASN A 171 4.91 1.44 -17.36
N GLU A 172 3.93 1.40 -18.24
CA GLU A 172 2.59 1.97 -17.99
C GLU A 172 1.89 1.29 -16.81
N LEU A 173 2.24 0.05 -16.46
CA LEU A 173 1.67 -0.67 -15.33
C LEU A 173 2.03 -0.04 -13.96
N PHE A 174 3.06 0.80 -13.90
CA PHE A 174 3.58 1.35 -12.64
C PHE A 174 3.21 2.81 -12.41
N LEU A 175 2.73 3.50 -13.42
CA LEU A 175 2.34 4.91 -13.31
C LEU A 175 1.11 5.05 -12.40
N SER A 176 1.20 5.95 -11.42
CA SER A 176 0.12 6.18 -10.45
C SER A 176 -1.11 6.84 -11.08
N ASP A 177 -0.90 7.65 -12.10
CA ASP A 177 -1.93 8.46 -12.77
C ASP A 177 -2.26 7.96 -14.18
N CYS A 178 -1.80 6.76 -14.53
CA CYS A 178 -2.05 6.16 -15.83
C CYS A 178 -3.52 5.79 -16.01
N ASN A 179 -4.12 6.27 -17.09
CA ASN A 179 -5.38 5.73 -17.59
C ASN A 179 -5.09 4.40 -18.27
N TYR A 180 -5.20 3.33 -17.51
CA TYR A 180 -4.99 1.97 -18.03
C TYR A 180 -5.89 1.71 -19.22
N SER A 181 -5.30 1.49 -20.39
CA SER A 181 -6.06 1.05 -21.55
C SER A 181 -6.57 -0.37 -21.33
N ARG A 182 -7.77 -0.67 -21.86
CA ARG A 182 -8.31 -2.04 -21.81
C ARG A 182 -7.32 -3.06 -22.41
N GLY A 183 -6.63 -2.67 -23.49
CA GLY A 183 -5.62 -3.51 -24.12
C GLY A 183 -4.44 -3.85 -23.21
N LEU A 184 -3.95 -2.91 -22.40
CA LEU A 184 -2.88 -3.16 -21.42
C LEU A 184 -3.36 -4.12 -20.30
N VAL A 185 -4.60 -3.95 -19.83
CA VAL A 185 -5.21 -4.84 -18.82
C VAL A 185 -5.31 -6.26 -19.34
N GLU A 186 -5.83 -6.45 -20.56
CA GLU A 186 -5.94 -7.74 -21.21
C GLU A 186 -4.57 -8.38 -21.45
N THR A 187 -3.59 -7.60 -21.88
CA THR A 187 -2.20 -8.04 -22.04
C THR A 187 -1.62 -8.57 -20.73
N ALA A 188 -1.67 -7.78 -19.66
CA ALA A 188 -1.15 -8.18 -18.35
C ALA A 188 -1.85 -9.45 -17.84
N HIS A 189 -3.16 -9.56 -18.04
CA HIS A 189 -3.94 -10.72 -17.65
C HIS A 189 -3.51 -11.98 -18.42
N ASN A 190 -3.44 -11.90 -19.74
CA ASN A 190 -3.09 -13.03 -20.59
C ASN A 190 -1.64 -13.51 -20.38
N ILE A 191 -0.68 -12.58 -20.20
CA ILE A 191 0.70 -12.92 -19.85
C ILE A 191 0.72 -13.70 -18.52
N ASN A 192 0.02 -13.18 -17.50
CA ASN A 192 0.00 -13.83 -16.19
C ASN A 192 -0.57 -15.25 -16.26
N LEU A 193 -1.70 -15.44 -16.95
CA LEU A 193 -2.31 -16.76 -17.14
C LEU A 193 -1.37 -17.72 -17.86
N TYR A 194 -0.77 -17.28 -18.96
CA TYR A 194 0.13 -18.11 -19.73
C TYR A 194 1.36 -18.56 -18.91
N ARG A 195 1.95 -17.64 -18.12
CA ARG A 195 3.08 -17.94 -17.24
C ARG A 195 2.70 -18.88 -16.11
N GLU A 196 1.50 -18.77 -15.54
CA GLU A 196 1.00 -19.69 -14.51
C GLU A 196 0.77 -21.09 -15.07
N GLU A 197 0.20 -21.21 -16.27
CA GLU A 197 0.00 -22.50 -16.93
C GLU A 197 1.33 -23.17 -17.28
N TYR A 198 2.28 -22.41 -17.81
CA TYR A 198 3.61 -22.92 -18.10
C TYR A 198 4.29 -23.48 -16.84
N ARG A 199 4.24 -22.75 -15.73
CA ARG A 199 4.81 -23.20 -14.45
C ARG A 199 4.18 -24.49 -13.92
N LYS A 200 2.91 -24.74 -14.20
CA LYS A 200 2.23 -25.98 -13.75
C LYS A 200 2.65 -27.21 -14.57
N ARG A 201 3.18 -27.01 -15.78
CA ARG A 201 3.60 -28.07 -16.69
C ARG A 201 5.07 -28.47 -16.53
N THR A 202 5.87 -27.60 -15.94
CA THR A 202 7.31 -27.81 -15.64
C THR A 202 7.52 -28.14 -14.18
#